data_1f8aa1996ae36af33ae973c2973eb2fc
#
_entry.id   1f8aa1996ae36af33ae973c2973eb2fc
#
_cell.length_a   1.000
_cell.length_b   1.000
_cell.length_c   1.000
_cell.angle_alpha   90.00
_cell.angle_beta   90.00
_cell.angle_gamma   90.00
#
_symmetry.space_group_name_H-M   'P 1'
#
loop_
_entity.id
_entity.type
_entity.pdbx_description
1 polymer ?
#
loop_
_entity_poly.entity_id
_entity_poly.type
_entity_poly.pdbx_seq_one_letter_code
_entity_poly.pdbx_strand_id
1 'polypeptide(L)'
;MRTQEVLCPTDFSATATHALKYAVEMANLYQVDIRLLHVVSPARSAHFYGVAVETPAALEQKLAQFVDEKMQSLQQEMQLGLKPGLNIKCIVRHGDASEEILAEAADVGMVVLASHGSSGLADFLKPHVSQDVVRLAKCPVLVVK
;
A
#
# COMPACT_ATOMS: atom_id res chain seq x y z
N MET A 1 -19.62 3.71 3.57
CA MET A 1 -18.59 2.75 3.94
C MET A 1 -19.15 1.35 4.22
N ARG A 2 -19.80 1.17 5.27
CA ARG A 2 -20.49 -0.07 5.64
C ARG A 2 -19.55 -1.28 5.74
N THR A 3 -19.80 -2.33 4.97
CA THR A 3 -19.10 -3.59 5.06
C THR A 3 -17.91 -3.71 4.13
N GLN A 4 -17.60 -2.67 3.38
CA GLN A 4 -16.51 -2.70 2.43
C GLN A 4 -15.18 -2.38 3.11
N GLU A 5 -14.11 -2.98 2.62
CA GLU A 5 -12.78 -2.87 3.21
C GLU A 5 -12.18 -1.47 3.05
N VAL A 6 -11.17 -1.17 3.88
CA VAL A 6 -10.30 0.00 3.71
C VAL A 6 -9.08 -0.44 2.91
N LEU A 7 -8.78 0.27 1.83
CA LEU A 7 -7.56 0.02 1.04
C LEU A 7 -6.48 0.99 1.50
N CYS A 8 -5.30 0.48 1.81
CA CYS A 8 -4.14 1.29 2.16
C CYS A 8 -2.93 0.89 1.32
N PRO A 9 -2.58 1.71 0.32
CA PRO A 9 -1.35 1.52 -0.43
C PRO A 9 -0.12 1.82 0.43
N THR A 10 0.95 1.07 0.24
CA THR A 10 2.22 1.30 0.94
C THR A 10 3.40 1.14 0.02
N ASP A 11 4.40 2.00 0.22
CA ASP A 11 5.73 1.89 -0.38
C ASP A 11 6.80 1.57 0.67
N PHE A 12 6.37 1.13 1.85
CA PHE A 12 7.20 0.82 3.01
C PHE A 12 7.89 2.04 3.63
N SER A 13 7.59 3.25 3.18
CA SER A 13 8.13 4.47 3.77
C SER A 13 7.50 4.76 5.13
N ALA A 14 8.15 5.62 5.91
CA ALA A 14 7.62 6.06 7.19
C ALA A 14 6.29 6.82 7.02
N THR A 15 6.16 7.62 5.97
CA THR A 15 4.92 8.35 5.68
C THR A 15 3.78 7.41 5.31
N ALA A 16 4.05 6.37 4.53
CA ALA A 16 3.04 5.37 4.20
C ALA A 16 2.64 4.55 5.43
N THR A 17 3.58 4.23 6.30
CA THR A 17 3.30 3.52 7.56
C THR A 17 2.47 4.40 8.49
N HIS A 18 2.73 5.70 8.52
CA HIS A 18 1.91 6.64 9.26
C HIS A 18 0.47 6.66 8.74
N ALA A 19 0.28 6.65 7.42
CA ALA A 19 -1.05 6.55 6.82
C ALA A 19 -1.75 5.23 7.21
N LEU A 20 -1.00 4.14 7.26
CA LEU A 20 -1.54 2.84 7.65
C LEU A 20 -2.10 2.85 9.08
N LYS A 21 -1.52 3.62 9.98
CA LYS A 21 -2.06 3.79 11.34
C LYS A 21 -3.45 4.42 11.30
N TYR A 22 -3.67 5.39 10.42
CA TYR A 22 -5.00 5.96 10.21
C TYR A 22 -5.96 4.96 9.58
N ALA A 23 -5.47 4.11 8.67
CA ALA A 23 -6.28 3.04 8.10
C ALA A 23 -6.76 2.07 9.20
N VAL A 24 -5.90 1.77 10.17
CA VAL A 24 -6.28 0.93 11.32
C VAL A 24 -7.40 1.62 12.14
N GLU A 25 -7.29 2.91 12.39
CA GLU A 25 -8.34 3.66 13.10
C GLU A 25 -9.66 3.61 12.33
N MET A 26 -9.61 3.81 11.02
CA MET A 26 -10.82 3.77 10.18
C MET A 26 -11.43 2.37 10.16
N ALA A 27 -10.61 1.35 10.02
CA ALA A 27 -11.07 -0.04 10.03
C ALA A 27 -11.75 -0.39 11.36
N ASN A 28 -11.18 0.03 12.47
CA ASN A 28 -11.78 -0.17 13.79
C ASN A 28 -13.11 0.57 13.94
N LEU A 29 -13.16 1.81 13.45
CA LEU A 29 -14.35 2.64 13.54
C LEU A 29 -15.52 2.05 12.75
N TYR A 30 -15.25 1.57 11.55
CA TYR A 30 -16.28 1.01 10.66
C TYR A 30 -16.41 -0.50 10.75
N GLN A 31 -15.56 -1.16 11.53
CA GLN A 31 -15.55 -2.61 11.73
C GLN A 31 -15.41 -3.38 10.42
N VAL A 32 -14.39 -3.02 9.67
CA VAL A 32 -14.06 -3.62 8.37
C VAL A 32 -12.59 -4.04 8.33
N ASP A 33 -12.25 -4.93 7.43
CA ASP A 33 -10.87 -5.35 7.20
C ASP A 33 -10.09 -4.30 6.42
N ILE A 34 -8.77 -4.46 6.42
CA ILE A 34 -7.84 -3.63 5.64
C ILE A 34 -7.26 -4.47 4.50
N ARG A 35 -7.21 -3.90 3.30
CA ARG A 35 -6.34 -4.37 2.22
C ARG A 35 -5.08 -3.52 2.22
N LEU A 36 -3.96 -4.14 2.55
CA LEU A 36 -2.65 -3.50 2.47
C LEU A 36 -2.06 -3.84 1.11
N LEU A 37 -1.87 -2.83 0.28
CA LEU A 37 -1.46 -3.01 -1.11
C LEU A 37 -0.07 -2.45 -1.34
N HIS A 38 0.79 -3.24 -1.95
CA HIS A 38 2.04 -2.77 -2.52
C HIS A 38 2.05 -3.02 -4.02
N VAL A 39 2.44 -2.02 -4.80
CA VAL A 39 2.56 -2.13 -6.25
C VAL A 39 4.05 -2.16 -6.61
N VAL A 40 4.45 -3.23 -7.26
CA VAL A 40 5.82 -3.38 -7.75
C VAL A 40 5.90 -2.77 -9.14
N SER A 41 6.72 -1.73 -9.27
CA SER A 41 7.00 -1.11 -10.56
C SER A 41 8.21 -1.80 -11.20
N PRO A 42 8.06 -2.43 -12.37
CA PRO A 42 9.14 -3.20 -12.98
C PRO A 42 10.37 -2.37 -13.32
N ALA A 43 10.19 -1.12 -13.70
CA ALA A 43 11.23 -0.31 -14.30
C ALA A 43 12.33 0.14 -13.33
N ARG A 44 12.06 0.21 -12.02
CA ARG A 44 12.99 0.79 -11.04
C ARG A 44 13.17 -0.05 -9.79
N SER A 45 12.67 -1.25 -9.80
CA SER A 45 12.62 -2.10 -8.61
C SER A 45 13.99 -2.34 -7.98
N ALA A 46 15.02 -2.58 -8.79
CA ALA A 46 16.36 -2.91 -8.30
C ALA A 46 16.96 -1.77 -7.47
N HIS A 47 16.85 -0.53 -7.93
CA HIS A 47 17.37 0.62 -7.21
C HIS A 47 16.55 0.95 -5.98
N PHE A 48 15.24 0.88 -6.14
CA PHE A 48 14.31 1.27 -5.08
C PHE A 48 14.43 0.39 -3.84
N TYR A 49 14.60 -0.92 -4.04
CA TYR A 49 14.67 -1.86 -2.92
C TYR A 49 16.11 -2.12 -2.44
N GLY A 50 17.11 -1.52 -3.07
CA GLY A 50 18.50 -1.70 -2.69
C GLY A 50 19.02 -3.11 -2.92
N VAL A 51 18.47 -3.82 -3.87
CA VAL A 51 18.82 -5.21 -4.14
C VAL A 51 19.93 -5.29 -5.18
N ALA A 52 21.04 -5.95 -4.84
CA ALA A 52 22.11 -6.24 -5.79
C ALA A 52 21.72 -7.46 -6.62
N VAL A 53 21.81 -7.34 -7.95
CA VAL A 53 21.34 -8.37 -8.85
C VAL A 53 22.34 -8.75 -9.90
N GLU A 54 22.40 -10.03 -10.18
CA GLU A 54 23.24 -10.59 -11.24
C GLU A 54 22.42 -10.95 -12.48
N THR A 55 21.18 -11.43 -12.31
CA THR A 55 20.31 -11.84 -13.41
C THR A 55 18.88 -11.33 -13.19
N PRO A 56 18.07 -11.19 -14.27
CA PRO A 56 16.66 -10.82 -14.13
C PRO A 56 15.84 -11.79 -13.28
N ALA A 57 16.10 -13.08 -13.40
CA ALA A 57 15.42 -14.10 -12.61
C ALA A 57 15.78 -13.99 -11.12
N ALA A 58 17.08 -13.75 -10.81
CA ALA A 58 17.52 -13.56 -9.45
C ALA A 58 16.93 -12.27 -8.84
N LEU A 59 16.83 -11.20 -9.66
CA LEU A 59 16.19 -9.96 -9.24
C LEU A 59 14.74 -10.20 -8.85
N GLU A 60 13.99 -10.84 -9.72
CA GLU A 60 12.56 -11.09 -9.52
C GLU A 60 12.33 -11.87 -8.21
N GLN A 61 13.13 -12.91 -7.98
CA GLN A 61 13.03 -13.72 -6.77
C GLN A 61 13.37 -12.92 -5.51
N LYS A 62 14.44 -12.13 -5.54
CA LYS A 62 14.86 -11.31 -4.40
C LYS A 62 13.84 -10.21 -4.09
N LEU A 63 13.28 -9.60 -5.12
CA LEU A 63 12.24 -8.58 -4.94
C LEU A 63 10.98 -9.17 -4.33
N ALA A 64 10.55 -10.33 -4.82
CA ALA A 64 9.37 -11.01 -4.27
C ALA A 64 9.57 -11.34 -2.79
N GLN A 65 10.74 -11.84 -2.44
CA GLN A 65 11.07 -12.15 -1.04
C GLN A 65 11.11 -10.89 -0.18
N PHE A 66 11.76 -9.82 -0.66
CA PHE A 66 11.84 -8.55 0.05
C PHE A 66 10.45 -7.97 0.33
N VAL A 67 9.60 -7.92 -0.71
CA VAL A 67 8.23 -7.39 -0.59
C VAL A 67 7.43 -8.24 0.38
N ASP A 68 7.52 -9.55 0.28
CA ASP A 68 6.79 -10.46 1.16
C ASP A 68 7.17 -10.27 2.63
N GLU A 69 8.46 -10.18 2.92
CA GLU A 69 8.95 -9.95 4.28
C GLU A 69 8.48 -8.59 4.82
N LYS A 70 8.53 -7.54 4.02
CA LYS A 70 8.07 -6.21 4.43
C LYS A 70 6.56 -6.18 4.67
N MET A 71 5.79 -6.81 3.80
CA MET A 71 4.34 -6.89 3.95
C MET A 71 3.96 -7.65 5.23
N GLN A 72 4.60 -8.78 5.48
CA GLN A 72 4.35 -9.57 6.68
C GLN A 72 4.72 -8.79 7.95
N SER A 73 5.84 -8.08 7.93
CA SER A 73 6.27 -7.27 9.07
C SER A 73 5.26 -6.18 9.40
N LEU A 74 4.78 -5.46 8.40
CA LEU A 74 3.74 -4.44 8.59
C LEU A 74 2.43 -5.05 9.06
N GLN A 75 2.03 -6.17 8.47
CA GLN A 75 0.81 -6.86 8.86
C GLN A 75 0.85 -7.24 10.35
N GLN A 76 1.94 -7.85 10.80
CA GLN A 76 2.09 -8.27 12.19
C GLN A 76 2.05 -7.08 13.14
N GLU A 77 2.76 -6.02 12.81
CA GLU A 77 2.81 -4.82 13.64
C GLU A 77 1.43 -4.16 13.75
N MET A 78 0.78 -3.96 12.61
CA MET A 78 -0.49 -3.22 12.57
C MET A 78 -1.69 -4.05 13.03
N GLN A 79 -1.61 -5.37 12.88
CA GLN A 79 -2.67 -6.28 13.36
C GLN A 79 -2.90 -6.11 14.86
N LEU A 80 -1.87 -5.78 15.62
CA LEU A 80 -1.99 -5.56 17.07
C LEU A 80 -2.93 -4.40 17.42
N GLY A 81 -3.08 -3.43 16.52
CA GLY A 81 -3.98 -2.30 16.72
C GLY A 81 -5.41 -2.52 16.27
N LEU A 82 -5.69 -3.61 15.57
CA LEU A 82 -7.04 -3.92 15.11
C LEU A 82 -7.87 -4.58 16.19
N LYS A 83 -9.17 -4.30 16.18
CA LYS A 83 -10.13 -4.97 17.05
C LYS A 83 -10.22 -6.45 16.71
N PRO A 84 -10.60 -7.29 17.70
CA PRO A 84 -10.77 -8.72 17.43
C PRO A 84 -11.71 -9.01 16.28
N GLY A 85 -11.32 -9.95 15.42
CA GLY A 85 -12.08 -10.35 14.26
C GLY A 85 -11.79 -9.57 13.00
N LEU A 86 -11.06 -8.45 13.08
CA LEU A 86 -10.64 -7.68 11.91
C LEU A 86 -9.24 -8.10 11.48
N ASN A 87 -9.01 -8.09 10.17
CA ASN A 87 -7.76 -8.61 9.61
C ASN A 87 -7.17 -7.65 8.59
N ILE A 88 -5.84 -7.75 8.40
CA ILE A 88 -5.13 -7.10 7.32
C ILE A 88 -4.83 -8.15 6.25
N LYS A 89 -5.32 -7.90 5.05
CA LYS A 89 -5.05 -8.75 3.88
C LYS A 89 -3.96 -8.08 3.06
N CYS A 90 -2.87 -8.79 2.83
CA CYS A 90 -1.75 -8.28 2.04
C CYS A 90 -1.94 -8.61 0.56
N ILE A 91 -1.82 -7.61 -0.29
CA ILE A 91 -1.98 -7.74 -1.74
C ILE A 91 -0.77 -7.10 -2.42
N VAL A 92 -0.19 -7.81 -3.35
CA VAL A 92 0.91 -7.31 -4.19
C VAL A 92 0.45 -7.32 -5.65
N ARG A 93 0.59 -6.20 -6.32
CA ARG A 93 0.29 -6.07 -7.75
C ARG A 93 1.54 -5.57 -8.46
N HIS A 94 1.61 -5.80 -9.77
CA HIS A 94 2.72 -5.37 -10.61
C HIS A 94 2.19 -4.45 -11.69
N GLY A 95 2.84 -3.31 -11.90
CA GLY A 95 2.45 -2.38 -12.94
C GLY A 95 2.61 -0.92 -12.52
N ASP A 96 1.81 -0.05 -13.13
CA ASP A 96 1.76 1.35 -12.79
C ASP A 96 1.01 1.58 -11.48
N ALA A 97 1.61 2.34 -10.58
CA ALA A 97 1.04 2.52 -9.24
C ALA A 97 -0.36 3.11 -9.26
N SER A 98 -0.58 4.18 -10.02
CA SER A 98 -1.91 4.82 -10.09
C SER A 98 -2.96 3.85 -10.62
N GLU A 99 -2.64 3.14 -11.70
CA GLU A 99 -3.58 2.21 -12.33
C GLU A 99 -3.92 1.04 -11.40
N GLU A 100 -2.91 0.46 -10.76
CA GLU A 100 -3.12 -0.70 -9.90
C GLU A 100 -3.85 -0.36 -8.61
N ILE A 101 -3.56 0.80 -8.03
CA ILE A 101 -4.30 1.29 -6.85
C ILE A 101 -5.77 1.52 -7.21
N LEU A 102 -6.03 2.17 -8.34
CA LEU A 102 -7.39 2.43 -8.79
C LEU A 102 -8.16 1.15 -9.11
N ALA A 103 -7.49 0.15 -9.66
CA ALA A 103 -8.10 -1.16 -9.90
C ALA A 103 -8.54 -1.82 -8.59
N GLU A 104 -7.68 -1.81 -7.57
CA GLU A 104 -8.04 -2.33 -6.25
C GLU A 104 -9.12 -1.51 -5.56
N ALA A 105 -9.14 -0.20 -5.79
CA ALA A 105 -10.11 0.69 -5.17
C ALA A 105 -11.54 0.54 -5.69
N ALA A 106 -11.73 -0.22 -6.76
CA ALA A 106 -13.05 -0.32 -7.41
C ALA A 106 -14.13 -0.92 -6.50
N ASP A 107 -13.75 -1.75 -5.54
CA ASP A 107 -14.69 -2.46 -4.67
C ASP A 107 -14.40 -2.30 -3.17
N VAL A 108 -13.75 -1.20 -2.79
CA VAL A 108 -13.50 -0.89 -1.37
C VAL A 108 -14.36 0.27 -0.91
N GLY A 109 -14.46 0.45 0.40
CA GLY A 109 -15.25 1.51 0.99
C GLY A 109 -14.51 2.82 1.15
N MET A 110 -13.18 2.79 1.24
CA MET A 110 -12.33 3.96 1.42
C MET A 110 -10.90 3.62 1.05
N VAL A 111 -10.19 4.60 0.49
CA VAL A 111 -8.73 4.53 0.34
C VAL A 111 -8.10 5.47 1.37
N VAL A 112 -7.10 4.99 2.08
CA VAL A 112 -6.27 5.80 2.98
C VAL A 112 -4.85 5.76 2.45
N LEU A 113 -4.31 6.92 2.08
CA LEU A 113 -2.97 6.97 1.52
C LEU A 113 -2.21 8.20 2.00
N ALA A 114 -0.89 8.09 1.97
CA ALA A 114 -0.01 9.21 2.29
C ALA A 114 -0.06 10.26 1.18
N SER A 115 0.10 11.52 1.54
CA SER A 115 0.14 12.61 0.57
C SER A 115 1.37 12.52 -0.34
N HIS A 116 2.44 11.90 0.15
CA HIS A 116 3.68 11.64 -0.60
C HIS A 116 4.40 10.46 0.04
N GLY A 117 5.27 9.81 -0.74
CA GLY A 117 6.10 8.72 -0.23
C GLY A 117 7.41 9.24 0.36
N SER A 118 8.37 8.34 0.54
CA SER A 118 9.71 8.74 0.96
C SER A 118 10.37 9.62 -0.09
N SER A 119 11.04 10.66 0.37
CA SER A 119 11.64 11.66 -0.51
C SER A 119 12.66 11.02 -1.48
N GLY A 120 12.37 11.09 -2.74
CA GLY A 120 13.29 10.81 -3.83
C GLY A 120 13.56 9.36 -4.18
N LEU A 121 13.11 8.39 -3.37
CA LEU A 121 13.42 6.97 -3.60
C LEU A 121 12.23 6.17 -4.09
N ALA A 122 11.03 6.49 -3.62
CA ALA A 122 9.83 5.75 -3.98
C ALA A 122 9.10 6.42 -5.13
N ASP A 123 8.98 5.74 -6.25
CA ASP A 123 8.18 6.21 -7.36
C ASP A 123 6.70 6.04 -7.16
N PHE A 124 6.36 5.24 -6.25
CA PHE A 124 5.05 4.66 -6.09
C PHE A 124 4.07 5.61 -5.38
N LEU A 125 4.49 6.35 -4.36
CA LEU A 125 3.63 7.35 -3.74
C LEU A 125 4.13 8.78 -4.00
N LYS A 126 4.53 9.05 -5.23
CA LYS A 126 4.82 10.42 -5.66
C LYS A 126 3.53 11.26 -5.66
N PRO A 127 3.63 12.58 -5.62
CA PRO A 127 2.45 13.46 -5.60
C PRO A 127 1.47 13.17 -6.73
N HIS A 128 1.94 12.80 -7.92
CA HIS A 128 1.06 12.49 -9.04
C HIS A 128 0.20 11.23 -8.79
N VAL A 129 0.73 10.24 -8.08
CA VAL A 129 -0.04 9.04 -7.73
C VAL A 129 -1.16 9.38 -6.76
N SER A 130 -0.85 10.14 -5.70
CA SER A 130 -1.87 10.62 -4.75
C SER A 130 -2.94 11.42 -5.45
N GLN A 131 -2.54 12.35 -6.33
CA GLN A 131 -3.46 13.19 -7.08
C GLN A 131 -4.37 12.38 -8.00
N ASP A 132 -3.82 11.39 -8.69
CA ASP A 132 -4.60 10.52 -9.55
C ASP A 132 -5.64 9.73 -8.75
N VAL A 133 -5.24 9.18 -7.62
CA VAL A 133 -6.16 8.42 -6.77
C VAL A 133 -7.27 9.32 -6.23
N VAL A 134 -6.93 10.51 -5.73
CA VAL A 134 -7.93 11.46 -5.23
C VAL A 134 -8.91 11.85 -6.32
N ARG A 135 -8.43 12.08 -7.52
CA ARG A 135 -9.26 12.54 -8.63
C ARG A 135 -10.11 11.45 -9.25
N LEU A 136 -9.58 10.23 -9.33
CA LEU A 136 -10.19 9.17 -10.14
C LEU A 136 -10.87 8.05 -9.34
N ALA A 137 -10.56 7.91 -8.05
CA ALA A 137 -11.22 6.91 -7.22
C ALA A 137 -12.71 7.22 -7.08
N LYS A 138 -13.52 6.18 -7.03
CA LYS A 138 -14.97 6.30 -6.91
C LYS A 138 -15.48 6.12 -5.48
N CYS A 139 -14.57 6.03 -4.53
CA CYS A 139 -14.86 5.96 -3.11
C CYS A 139 -14.19 7.12 -2.38
N PRO A 140 -14.54 7.37 -1.11
CA PRO A 140 -13.83 8.35 -0.30
C PRO A 140 -12.34 8.06 -0.21
N VAL A 141 -11.54 9.11 -0.24
CA VAL A 141 -10.09 9.02 -0.12
C VAL A 141 -9.64 9.90 1.04
N LEU A 142 -9.01 9.29 2.02
CA LEU A 142 -8.39 10.00 3.14
C LEU A 142 -6.90 10.15 2.84
N VAL A 143 -6.47 11.39 2.68
CA VAL A 143 -5.06 11.71 2.44
C VAL A 143 -4.41 12.11 3.75
N VAL A 144 -3.38 11.38 4.15
CA VAL A 144 -2.67 11.59 5.43
C VAL A 144 -1.36 12.32 5.16
N LYS A 145 -1.16 13.42 5.86
CA LYS A 145 0.07 14.22 5.78
C LYS A 145 1.10 13.79 6.81
#